data_be5d1dcbd6db6186f6456419b28013dd
#
_entry.id   be5d1dcbd6db6186f6456419b28013dd
#
_cell.length_a   1.000
_cell.length_b   1.000
_cell.length_c   1.000
_cell.angle_alpha   90.00
_cell.angle_beta   90.00
_cell.angle_gamma   90.00
#
_symmetry.space_group_name_H-M   'P 1'
#
loop_
_entity.id
_entity.type
_entity.pdbx_description
1 polymer ?
#
loop_
_entity_poly.entity_id
_entity_poly.type
_entity_poly.pdbx_seq_one_letter_code
_entity_poly.pdbx_strand_id
1 'polypeptide(L)'
;MTPFIPQGPSLIVAYADDSTDTSVTLDTGAYGVPNCLLVVNPDGANVVAVNYSFNSLDTNASIPTSGANGIGTIVGPFGSVLIRLDSNYRTGNLYLSAAGDSGTGNVYITPGVI
;
A
#
# COMPACT_ATOMS: atom_id res chain seq x y z
N MET A 1 -15.05 -7.54 -17.64
CA MET A 1 -14.15 -7.28 -16.49
C MET A 1 -12.78 -7.84 -16.80
N THR A 2 -11.76 -7.03 -16.64
CA THR A 2 -10.38 -7.47 -16.84
C THR A 2 -9.86 -8.05 -15.51
N PRO A 3 -9.41 -9.30 -15.49
CA PRO A 3 -8.91 -9.87 -14.25
C PRO A 3 -7.59 -9.23 -13.82
N PHE A 4 -7.37 -9.18 -12.51
CA PHE A 4 -6.08 -8.79 -11.97
C PHE A 4 -5.07 -9.91 -12.20
N ILE A 5 -3.94 -9.55 -12.79
CA ILE A 5 -2.84 -10.49 -13.05
C ILE A 5 -1.65 -10.07 -12.19
N PRO A 6 -1.22 -10.88 -11.22
CA PRO A 6 -0.06 -10.55 -10.41
C PRO A 6 1.20 -10.39 -11.26
N GLN A 7 2.02 -9.42 -10.91
CA GLN A 7 3.26 -9.14 -11.60
C GLN A 7 4.34 -8.81 -10.56
N GLY A 8 4.95 -9.85 -10.06
CA GLY A 8 5.92 -9.76 -8.99
C GLY A 8 5.43 -10.42 -7.71
N PRO A 9 6.25 -10.45 -6.68
CA PRO A 9 5.90 -11.09 -5.43
C PRO A 9 4.89 -10.27 -4.63
N SER A 10 4.14 -10.94 -3.78
CA SER A 10 3.36 -10.26 -2.75
C SER A 10 4.31 -9.77 -1.67
N LEU A 11 4.19 -8.50 -1.32
CA LEU A 11 5.02 -7.87 -0.31
C LEU A 11 4.27 -7.80 1.01
N ILE A 12 5.00 -7.94 2.11
CA ILE A 12 4.48 -7.69 3.44
C ILE A 12 4.94 -6.31 3.87
N VAL A 13 3.99 -5.42 4.13
CA VAL A 13 4.28 -4.09 4.68
C VAL A 13 3.77 -4.09 6.11
N ALA A 14 4.70 -4.05 7.06
CA ALA A 14 4.35 -3.98 8.47
C ALA A 14 3.84 -2.58 8.80
N TYR A 15 2.91 -2.49 9.73
CA TYR A 15 2.47 -1.20 10.26
C TYR A 15 2.52 -1.22 11.79
N ALA A 16 2.75 -0.05 12.35
CA ALA A 16 2.57 0.21 13.76
C ALA A 16 1.31 1.07 13.93
N ASP A 17 1.19 1.75 15.05
CA ASP A 17 0.08 2.66 15.26
C ASP A 17 0.15 3.85 14.29
N ASP A 18 -0.85 4.71 14.34
CA ASP A 18 -1.01 5.83 13.41
C ASP A 18 0.09 6.90 13.50
N SER A 19 0.96 6.82 14.48
CA SER A 19 2.07 7.76 14.64
C SER A 19 3.35 7.29 13.94
N THR A 20 3.39 6.04 13.49
CA THR A 20 4.59 5.43 12.91
C THR A 20 4.20 4.62 11.69
N ASP A 21 4.70 5.00 10.54
CA ASP A 21 4.57 4.22 9.33
C ASP A 21 5.87 3.48 9.02
N THR A 22 5.76 2.42 8.25
CA THR A 22 6.90 1.68 7.75
C THR A 22 6.89 1.71 6.23
N SER A 23 8.06 1.60 5.63
CA SER A 23 8.22 1.69 4.19
C SER A 23 8.88 0.44 3.63
N VAL A 24 8.41 0.02 2.47
CA VAL A 24 8.97 -1.10 1.71
C VAL A 24 9.20 -0.63 0.29
N THR A 25 10.31 -1.06 -0.31
CA THR A 25 10.65 -0.70 -1.68
C THR A 25 10.43 -1.91 -2.58
N LEU A 26 9.76 -1.68 -3.70
CA LEU A 26 9.61 -2.66 -4.77
C LEU A 26 10.41 -2.20 -5.99
N ASP A 27 11.33 -3.06 -6.45
CA ASP A 27 12.03 -2.82 -7.70
C ASP A 27 11.17 -3.32 -8.87
N THR A 28 10.50 -2.41 -9.54
CA THR A 28 9.62 -2.76 -10.65
C THR A 28 10.39 -3.16 -11.90
N GLY A 29 11.68 -2.80 -12.00
CA GLY A 29 12.50 -3.20 -13.14
C GLY A 29 12.75 -4.69 -13.21
N ALA A 30 12.66 -5.40 -12.08
CA ALA A 30 12.90 -6.84 -12.02
C ALA A 30 11.68 -7.66 -12.47
N TYR A 31 10.47 -7.11 -12.36
CA TYR A 31 9.23 -7.88 -12.54
C TYR A 31 8.31 -7.29 -13.62
N GLY A 32 8.68 -6.17 -14.21
CA GLY A 32 7.83 -5.43 -15.13
C GLY A 32 7.08 -4.29 -14.44
N VAL A 33 6.43 -3.46 -15.24
CA VAL A 33 5.76 -2.26 -14.73
C VAL A 33 4.31 -2.60 -14.41
N PRO A 34 3.92 -2.58 -13.12
CA PRO A 34 2.53 -2.77 -12.75
C PRO A 34 1.71 -1.51 -13.04
N ASN A 35 0.41 -1.65 -13.20
CA ASN A 35 -0.50 -0.50 -13.27
C ASN A 35 -1.45 -0.45 -12.09
N CYS A 36 -1.38 -1.40 -11.18
CA CYS A 36 -2.21 -1.43 -9.98
C CYS A 36 -1.54 -2.23 -8.87
N LEU A 37 -2.06 -2.04 -7.67
CA LEU A 37 -1.66 -2.77 -6.47
C LEU A 37 -2.91 -3.40 -5.87
N LEU A 38 -2.86 -4.70 -5.61
CA LEU A 38 -3.88 -5.36 -4.80
C LEU A 38 -3.44 -5.33 -3.36
N VAL A 39 -4.20 -4.67 -2.51
CA VAL A 39 -3.90 -4.52 -1.09
C VAL A 39 -4.89 -5.34 -0.30
N VAL A 40 -4.40 -6.19 0.57
CA VAL A 40 -5.22 -7.02 1.44
C VAL A 40 -4.84 -6.74 2.89
N ASN A 41 -5.84 -6.38 3.69
CA ASN A 41 -5.68 -6.22 5.13
C ASN A 41 -6.20 -7.48 5.82
N PRO A 42 -5.33 -8.38 6.27
CA PRO A 42 -5.77 -9.63 6.90
C PRO A 42 -6.17 -9.44 8.36
N ASP A 43 -5.95 -8.27 8.93
CA ASP A 43 -6.29 -7.99 10.33
C ASP A 43 -7.80 -7.80 10.47
N GLY A 44 -8.40 -8.47 11.44
CA GLY A 44 -9.83 -8.37 11.71
C GLY A 44 -10.22 -7.25 12.67
N ALA A 45 -9.26 -6.53 13.21
CA ALA A 45 -9.52 -5.50 14.21
C ALA A 45 -9.13 -4.10 13.77
N ASN A 46 -8.10 -3.96 12.95
CA ASN A 46 -7.52 -2.66 12.63
C ASN A 46 -7.90 -2.19 11.24
N VAL A 47 -8.13 -0.89 11.12
CA VAL A 47 -8.18 -0.18 9.85
C VAL A 47 -6.77 0.24 9.49
N VAL A 48 -6.43 0.15 8.21
CA VAL A 48 -5.08 0.45 7.73
C VAL A 48 -5.16 1.49 6.63
N ALA A 49 -4.23 2.42 6.63
CA ALA A 49 -3.99 3.32 5.51
C ALA A 49 -2.75 2.86 4.76
N VAL A 50 -2.83 2.82 3.44
CA VAL A 50 -1.72 2.43 2.58
C VAL A 50 -1.47 3.54 1.57
N ASN A 51 -0.22 3.92 1.41
CA ASN A 51 0.18 4.93 0.44
C ASN A 51 1.34 4.43 -0.41
N TYR A 52 1.47 4.99 -1.59
CA TYR A 52 2.59 4.69 -2.47
C TYR A 52 3.20 5.97 -3.01
N SER A 53 4.47 5.89 -3.42
CA SER A 53 5.16 7.00 -4.06
C SER A 53 6.26 6.46 -4.97
N PHE A 54 6.60 7.24 -5.98
CA PHE A 54 7.79 6.99 -6.81
C PHE A 54 8.99 7.78 -6.31
N ASN A 55 8.81 8.57 -5.26
CA ASN A 55 9.85 9.35 -4.59
C ASN A 55 9.94 8.89 -3.14
N SER A 56 11.08 8.34 -2.75
CA SER A 56 11.25 7.64 -1.48
C SER A 56 10.87 8.44 -0.23
N LEU A 57 10.99 9.74 -0.27
CA LEU A 57 10.84 10.57 0.93
C LEU A 57 9.40 10.96 1.23
N ASP A 58 8.47 10.71 0.33
CA ASP A 58 7.11 11.22 0.44
C ASP A 58 6.08 10.10 0.65
N THR A 59 6.54 8.90 0.94
CA THR A 59 5.65 7.76 1.11
C THR A 59 5.28 7.63 2.58
N ASN A 60 4.34 8.44 3.02
CA ASN A 60 3.84 8.38 4.40
C ASN A 60 2.35 8.09 4.36
N ALA A 61 1.95 7.01 5.03
CA ALA A 61 0.54 6.72 5.24
C ALA A 61 0.13 7.19 6.64
N SER A 62 -1.09 7.67 6.78
CA SER A 62 -1.62 8.04 8.09
C SER A 62 -3.13 7.84 8.13
N ILE A 63 -3.63 7.45 9.28
CA ILE A 63 -5.06 7.29 9.52
C ILE A 63 -5.66 8.66 9.81
N PRO A 64 -6.80 9.02 9.19
CA PRO A 64 -7.46 10.28 9.53
C PRO A 64 -8.01 10.24 10.96
N THR A 65 -7.91 11.37 11.62
CA THR A 65 -8.46 11.56 12.96
C THR A 65 -9.40 12.77 12.93
N SER A 66 -10.12 13.00 14.02
CA SER A 66 -11.09 14.10 14.06
C SER A 66 -10.46 15.48 13.92
N GLY A 67 -9.16 15.61 14.10
CA GLY A 67 -8.43 16.88 13.96
C GLY A 67 -7.45 16.92 12.82
N ALA A 68 -7.32 15.85 12.03
CA ALA A 68 -6.30 15.78 10.98
C ALA A 68 -6.75 14.87 9.85
N ASN A 69 -6.41 15.26 8.64
CA ASN A 69 -6.63 14.42 7.46
C ASN A 69 -5.63 13.28 7.43
N GLY A 70 -6.08 12.12 6.93
CA GLY A 70 -5.20 11.01 6.67
C GLY A 70 -4.53 11.10 5.30
N ILE A 71 -3.55 10.24 5.09
CA ILE A 71 -2.81 10.11 3.84
C ILE A 71 -2.85 8.66 3.40
N GLY A 72 -3.33 8.43 2.18
CA GLY A 72 -3.38 7.11 1.59
C GLY A 72 -4.79 6.56 1.44
N THR A 73 -4.87 5.30 1.04
CA THR A 73 -6.12 4.59 0.83
C THR A 73 -6.45 3.78 2.08
N ILE A 74 -7.68 3.91 2.55
CA ILE A 74 -8.14 3.22 3.76
C ILE A 74 -8.64 1.83 3.39
N VAL A 75 -8.17 0.82 4.11
CA VAL A 75 -8.61 -0.56 3.97
C VAL A 75 -9.14 -1.04 5.31
N GLY A 76 -10.42 -1.40 5.35
CA GLY A 76 -11.05 -1.88 6.57
C GLY A 76 -10.60 -3.26 6.98
N PRO A 77 -11.00 -3.71 8.19
CA PRO A 77 -10.65 -5.06 8.67
C PRO A 77 -11.12 -6.14 7.69
N PHE A 78 -10.25 -7.12 7.43
CA PHE A 78 -10.48 -8.18 6.45
C PHE A 78 -10.80 -7.65 5.04
N GLY A 79 -10.49 -6.37 4.77
CA GLY A 79 -10.79 -5.76 3.49
C GLY A 79 -9.70 -5.93 2.47
N SER A 80 -10.06 -5.67 1.22
CA SER A 80 -9.10 -5.58 0.13
C SER A 80 -9.49 -4.44 -0.80
N VAL A 81 -8.50 -3.88 -1.47
CA VAL A 81 -8.72 -2.77 -2.41
C VAL A 81 -7.71 -2.88 -3.53
N LEU A 82 -8.14 -2.46 -4.70
CA LEU A 82 -7.27 -2.33 -5.86
C LEU A 82 -6.93 -0.85 -6.04
N ILE A 83 -5.65 -0.52 -5.94
CA ILE A 83 -5.16 0.85 -6.09
C ILE A 83 -4.58 0.99 -7.49
N ARG A 84 -5.11 1.93 -8.25
CA ARG A 84 -4.52 2.27 -9.54
C ARG A 84 -3.29 3.13 -9.34
N LEU A 85 -2.24 2.80 -10.07
CA LEU A 85 -1.02 3.59 -10.06
C LEU A 85 -1.13 4.75 -11.05
N ASP A 86 -0.33 5.77 -10.81
CA ASP A 86 -0.28 6.95 -11.66
C ASP A 86 0.04 6.55 -13.11
N SER A 87 -0.68 7.14 -14.07
CA SER A 87 -0.46 6.87 -15.48
C SER A 87 0.89 7.36 -15.98
N ASN A 88 1.58 8.21 -15.24
CA ASN A 88 2.93 8.67 -15.54
C ASN A 88 4.00 7.76 -14.97
N TYR A 89 3.62 6.60 -14.48
CA TYR A 89 4.53 5.65 -13.87
C TYR A 89 5.64 5.23 -14.83
N ARG A 90 6.84 5.11 -14.28
CA ARG A 90 8.02 4.65 -15.01
C ARG A 90 8.69 3.52 -14.26
N THR A 91 9.56 2.77 -14.95
CA THR A 91 10.37 1.76 -14.29
C THR A 91 11.27 2.39 -13.24
N GLY A 92 11.51 1.68 -12.17
CA GLY A 92 12.31 2.14 -11.04
C GLY A 92 11.75 1.58 -9.75
N ASN A 93 11.99 2.30 -8.67
CA ASN A 93 11.51 1.88 -7.37
C ASN A 93 10.12 2.44 -7.09
N LEU A 94 9.27 1.59 -6.57
CA LEU A 94 7.98 1.95 -6.03
C LEU A 94 8.08 1.81 -4.51
N TYR A 95 7.76 2.87 -3.79
CA TYR A 95 7.83 2.92 -2.34
C TYR A 95 6.43 2.80 -1.77
N LEU A 96 6.27 1.94 -0.76
CA LEU A 96 4.99 1.63 -0.15
C LEU A 96 5.08 1.87 1.34
N SER A 97 4.03 2.41 1.94
CA SER A 97 3.96 2.58 3.38
C SER A 97 2.57 2.23 3.89
N ALA A 98 2.50 1.87 5.16
CA ALA A 98 1.24 1.55 5.82
C ALA A 98 1.25 2.08 7.25
N ALA A 99 0.07 2.46 7.72
CA ALA A 99 -0.16 2.86 9.10
C ALA A 99 -1.48 2.25 9.57
N GLY A 100 -1.54 1.80 10.81
CA GLY A 100 -2.74 1.25 11.40
C GLY A 100 -3.37 2.20 12.40
N ASP A 101 -4.64 1.96 12.74
CA ASP A 101 -5.34 2.79 13.70
C ASP A 101 -4.98 2.42 15.15
N SER A 102 -4.46 1.23 15.39
CA SER A 102 -3.94 0.82 16.68
C SER A 102 -3.08 -0.42 16.55
N GLY A 103 -2.15 -0.61 17.48
CA GLY A 103 -1.34 -1.81 17.54
C GLY A 103 -0.39 -1.98 16.35
N THR A 104 -0.04 -3.22 16.08
CA THR A 104 0.89 -3.59 15.00
C THR A 104 0.27 -4.69 14.16
N GLY A 105 0.71 -4.79 12.91
CA GLY A 105 0.23 -5.84 12.01
C GLY A 105 0.91 -5.75 10.66
N ASN A 106 0.33 -6.47 9.69
CA ASN A 106 0.86 -6.55 8.34
C ASN A 106 -0.24 -6.31 7.31
N VAL A 107 0.14 -5.72 6.20
CA VAL A 107 -0.68 -5.59 5.00
C VAL A 107 0.03 -6.34 3.89
N TYR A 108 -0.73 -7.05 3.06
CA TYR A 108 -0.19 -7.75 1.90
C TYR A 108 -0.46 -6.93 0.66
N ILE A 109 0.60 -6.63 -0.11
CA ILE A 109 0.49 -5.81 -1.31
C ILE A 109 1.09 -6.59 -2.48
N THR A 110 0.28 -6.80 -3.51
CA THR A 110 0.70 -7.51 -4.72
C THR A 110 0.63 -6.56 -5.89
N PRO A 111 1.75 -6.25 -6.55
CA PRO A 111 1.72 -5.49 -7.80
C PRO A 111 1.15 -6.33 -8.92
N GLY A 112 0.50 -5.68 -9.86
CA GLY A 112 -0.08 -6.39 -10.99
C GLY A 112 -0.57 -5.47 -12.07
N VAL A 113 -1.23 -6.08 -13.04
CA VAL A 113 -1.86 -5.37 -14.16
C VAL A 113 -3.32 -5.77 -14.25
N ILE A 114 -4.09 -4.83 -14.74
CA ILE A 114 -5.53 -5.03 -14.89
C ILE A 114 -5.96 -4.50 -16.26
#